data_67d6f1bd19d3f7d97727f5d12daff6f0
#
_entry.id   67d6f1bd19d3f7d97727f5d12daff6f0
#
_cell.length_a   1.000
_cell.length_b   1.000
_cell.length_c   1.000
_cell.angle_alpha   90.00
_cell.angle_beta   90.00
_cell.angle_gamma   90.00
#
_symmetry.space_group_name_H-M   'P 1'
#
loop_
_entity.id
_entity.type
_entity.pdbx_description
1 polymer ?
#
loop_
_entity_poly.entity_id
_entity_poly.type
_entity_poly.pdbx_seq_one_letter_code
_entity_poly.pdbx_strand_id
1 'polypeptide(L)'
;MRKKIVVPGLVAGLVLLVLSIFGLYGTIWIFPSLAVQYFGPTFDAQSERAILYFIHPFIAGLALAWFWDRCKGMLKGSFLGRGIEFGVLYWLVAVFPMMWLIYSAINVSLLLVLSWLIFGLIQGVAAGLLLEKMNA
;
A
#
# COMPACT_ATOMS: atom_id res chain seq x y z
N MET A 1 -6.56 -13.25 19.84
CA MET A 1 -5.63 -12.28 19.29
C MET A 1 -5.09 -12.68 17.90
N ARG A 2 -4.51 -13.86 17.76
CA ARG A 2 -3.97 -14.32 16.45
C ARG A 2 -5.00 -14.32 15.31
N LYS A 3 -6.22 -14.82 15.50
CA LYS A 3 -7.24 -14.87 14.45
C LYS A 3 -7.71 -13.49 13.98
N LYS A 4 -7.70 -12.47 14.86
CA LYS A 4 -8.15 -11.11 14.54
C LYS A 4 -7.11 -10.29 13.77
N ILE A 5 -5.85 -10.72 13.75
CA ILE A 5 -4.76 -10.03 13.09
C ILE A 5 -4.26 -10.84 11.90
N VAL A 6 -3.97 -12.12 12.10
CA VAL A 6 -3.33 -12.94 11.06
C VAL A 6 -4.24 -13.15 9.87
N VAL A 7 -5.48 -13.58 10.09
CA VAL A 7 -6.42 -13.83 8.97
C VAL A 7 -6.76 -12.54 8.22
N PRO A 8 -7.22 -11.47 8.88
CA PRO A 8 -7.44 -10.20 8.18
C PRO A 8 -6.18 -9.65 7.51
N GLY A 9 -5.03 -9.81 8.14
CA GLY A 9 -3.75 -9.36 7.60
C GLY A 9 -3.34 -10.09 6.32
N LEU A 10 -3.52 -11.40 6.27
CA LEU A 10 -3.24 -12.18 5.06
C LEU A 10 -4.23 -11.86 3.94
N VAL A 11 -5.50 -11.69 4.25
CA VAL A 11 -6.52 -11.28 3.26
C VAL A 11 -6.23 -9.88 2.75
N ALA A 12 -5.90 -8.94 3.65
CA ALA A 12 -5.47 -7.61 3.26
C ALA A 12 -4.21 -7.64 2.38
N GLY A 13 -3.23 -8.48 2.74
CA GLY A 13 -2.03 -8.70 1.95
C GLY A 13 -2.33 -9.19 0.53
N LEU A 14 -3.26 -10.13 0.39
CA LEU A 14 -3.70 -10.61 -0.92
C LEU A 14 -4.36 -9.50 -1.75
N VAL A 15 -5.24 -8.71 -1.14
CA VAL A 15 -5.88 -7.56 -1.80
C VAL A 15 -4.83 -6.53 -2.22
N LEU A 16 -3.89 -6.21 -1.34
CA LEU A 16 -2.80 -5.29 -1.65
C LEU A 16 -1.89 -5.80 -2.77
N LEU A 17 -1.61 -7.11 -2.81
CA LEU A 17 -0.86 -7.74 -3.90
C LEU A 17 -1.57 -7.57 -5.25
N VAL A 18 -2.87 -7.90 -5.30
CA VAL A 18 -3.68 -7.76 -6.51
C VAL A 18 -3.70 -6.29 -6.96
N LEU A 19 -3.95 -5.37 -6.05
CA LEU A 19 -3.92 -3.93 -6.34
C LEU A 19 -2.54 -3.47 -6.81
N SER A 20 -1.45 -3.97 -6.23
CA SER A 20 -0.08 -3.64 -6.65
C SER A 20 0.18 -4.06 -8.09
N ILE A 21 -0.23 -5.25 -8.48
CA ILE A 21 -0.06 -5.75 -9.84
C ILE A 21 -0.89 -4.90 -10.82
N PHE A 22 -2.16 -4.68 -10.55
CA PHE A 22 -3.01 -3.84 -11.40
C PHE A 22 -2.52 -2.40 -11.46
N GLY A 23 -2.07 -1.85 -10.35
CA GLY A 23 -1.56 -0.49 -10.29
C GLY A 23 -0.28 -0.32 -11.09
N LEU A 24 0.65 -1.27 -11.01
CA LEU A 24 1.89 -1.24 -11.77
C LEU A 24 1.61 -1.28 -13.28
N TYR A 25 0.87 -2.27 -13.74
CA TYR A 25 0.54 -2.40 -15.17
C TYR A 25 -0.36 -1.26 -15.66
N GLY A 26 -1.33 -0.85 -14.88
CA GLY A 26 -2.19 0.29 -15.21
C GLY A 26 -1.42 1.60 -15.34
N THR A 27 -0.50 1.86 -14.43
CA THR A 27 0.36 3.05 -14.46
C THR A 27 1.27 3.05 -15.68
N ILE A 28 1.90 1.93 -16.00
CA ILE A 28 2.75 1.77 -17.19
C ILE A 28 1.92 1.96 -18.47
N TRP A 29 0.70 1.46 -18.48
CA TRP A 29 -0.19 1.58 -19.64
C TRP A 29 -0.64 3.04 -19.88
N ILE A 30 -1.00 3.76 -18.81
CA ILE A 30 -1.42 5.17 -18.90
C ILE A 30 -0.24 6.09 -19.16
N PHE A 31 0.89 5.83 -18.51
CA PHE A 31 2.13 6.61 -18.63
C PHE A 31 3.29 5.74 -19.11
N PRO A 32 3.42 5.49 -20.43
CA PRO A 32 4.48 4.62 -20.97
C PRO A 32 5.90 5.08 -20.61
N SER A 33 6.10 6.38 -20.36
CA SER A 33 7.39 6.92 -19.90
C SER A 33 7.86 6.33 -18.58
N LEU A 34 6.96 5.89 -17.73
CA LEU A 34 7.30 5.22 -16.45
C LEU A 34 7.85 3.81 -16.67
N ALA A 35 7.48 3.13 -17.75
CA ALA A 35 8.05 1.82 -18.08
C ALA A 35 9.58 1.91 -18.21
N VAL A 36 10.09 2.96 -18.81
CA VAL A 36 11.55 3.19 -18.97
C VAL A 36 12.22 3.28 -17.60
N GLN A 37 11.58 3.91 -16.62
CA GLN A 37 12.13 4.02 -15.27
C GLN A 37 12.07 2.68 -14.52
N TYR A 38 10.94 1.94 -14.60
CA TYR A 38 10.80 0.64 -13.95
C TYR A 38 11.76 -0.42 -14.48
N PHE A 39 12.06 -0.39 -15.77
CA PHE A 39 13.03 -1.30 -16.39
C PHE A 39 14.44 -0.71 -16.49
N GLY A 40 14.66 0.46 -15.94
CA GLY A 40 15.96 1.11 -15.86
C GLY A 40 16.82 0.57 -14.71
N PRO A 41 18.07 1.05 -14.62
CA PRO A 41 19.05 0.55 -13.63
C PRO A 41 18.67 0.91 -12.17
N THR A 42 17.77 1.83 -11.95
CA THR A 42 17.31 2.21 -10.60
C THR A 42 16.51 1.09 -9.94
N PHE A 43 15.80 0.28 -10.73
CA PHE A 43 15.00 -0.84 -10.24
C PHE A 43 15.57 -2.15 -10.75
N ASP A 44 15.84 -3.07 -9.84
CA ASP A 44 16.38 -4.39 -10.16
C ASP A 44 15.25 -5.43 -10.28
N ALA A 45 14.44 -5.27 -11.32
CA ALA A 45 13.24 -6.09 -11.53
C ALA A 45 13.53 -7.54 -11.92
N GLN A 46 14.76 -7.88 -12.31
CA GLN A 46 15.15 -9.21 -12.79
C GLN A 46 16.04 -9.98 -11.81
N SER A 47 16.31 -9.41 -10.63
CA SER A 47 17.14 -10.09 -9.63
C SER A 47 16.34 -11.08 -8.79
N GLU A 48 17.07 -11.90 -8.02
CA GLU A 48 16.48 -12.76 -6.98
C GLU A 48 15.67 -11.98 -5.95
N ARG A 49 15.88 -10.68 -5.82
CA ARG A 49 15.12 -9.77 -4.97
C ARG A 49 13.69 -9.51 -5.44
N ALA A 50 13.35 -9.85 -6.69
CA ALA A 50 11.99 -9.67 -7.20
C ALA A 50 10.94 -10.37 -6.34
N ILE A 51 11.27 -11.50 -5.71
CA ILE A 51 10.36 -12.18 -4.80
C ILE A 51 9.99 -11.34 -3.59
N LEU A 52 10.86 -10.45 -3.12
CA LEU A 52 10.60 -9.56 -2.00
C LEU A 52 9.48 -8.58 -2.32
N TYR A 53 9.36 -8.17 -3.58
CA TYR A 53 8.25 -7.34 -4.05
C TYR A 53 6.89 -8.02 -3.83
N PHE A 54 6.80 -9.31 -4.09
CA PHE A 54 5.56 -10.09 -3.91
C PHE A 54 5.28 -10.46 -2.45
N ILE A 55 6.30 -10.49 -1.60
CA ILE A 55 6.15 -10.71 -0.16
C ILE A 55 5.71 -9.42 0.56
N HIS A 56 6.16 -8.27 0.10
CA HIS A 56 5.90 -6.97 0.73
C HIS A 56 4.41 -6.71 1.04
N PRO A 57 3.45 -6.97 0.14
CA PRO A 57 2.04 -6.73 0.43
C PRO A 57 1.51 -7.52 1.63
N PHE A 58 2.03 -8.72 1.85
CA PHE A 58 1.64 -9.55 3.01
C PHE A 58 2.21 -9.01 4.31
N ILE A 59 3.45 -8.54 4.29
CA ILE A 59 4.05 -7.85 5.44
C ILE A 59 3.25 -6.59 5.76
N ALA A 60 2.94 -5.80 4.75
CA ALA A 60 2.11 -4.61 4.90
C ALA A 60 0.71 -4.93 5.42
N GLY A 61 0.06 -5.96 4.88
CA GLY A 61 -1.25 -6.41 5.31
C GLY A 61 -1.28 -6.82 6.78
N LEU A 62 -0.29 -7.59 7.23
CA LEU A 62 -0.15 -7.99 8.63
C LEU A 62 0.09 -6.80 9.55
N ALA A 63 0.97 -5.88 9.14
CA ALA A 63 1.26 -4.67 9.88
C ALA A 63 0.02 -3.77 10.01
N LEU A 64 -0.72 -3.59 8.91
CA LEU A 64 -1.96 -2.81 8.89
C LEU A 64 -3.06 -3.46 9.74
N ALA A 65 -3.19 -4.78 9.72
CA ALA A 65 -4.15 -5.50 10.57
C ALA A 65 -3.82 -5.35 12.06
N TRP A 66 -2.55 -5.39 12.41
CA TRP A 66 -2.10 -5.12 13.76
C TRP A 66 -2.37 -3.67 14.17
N PHE A 67 -2.05 -2.73 13.30
CA PHE A 67 -2.29 -1.30 13.53
C PHE A 67 -3.78 -1.00 13.65
N TRP A 68 -4.60 -1.56 12.77
CA TRP A 68 -6.05 -1.47 12.84
C TRP A 68 -6.59 -1.92 14.19
N ASP A 69 -6.17 -3.10 14.66
CA ASP A 69 -6.65 -3.65 15.93
C ASP A 69 -6.34 -2.73 17.13
N ARG A 70 -5.26 -1.95 17.03
CA ARG A 70 -4.89 -0.94 18.03
C ARG A 70 -5.67 0.36 17.92
N CYS A 71 -5.94 0.81 16.70
CA CYS A 71 -6.51 2.13 16.43
C CYS A 71 -8.04 2.12 16.29
N LYS A 72 -8.65 0.99 15.97
CA LYS A 72 -10.08 0.89 15.66
C LYS A 72 -11.00 1.49 16.73
N GLY A 73 -10.62 1.44 18.00
CA GLY A 73 -11.39 2.02 19.11
C GLY A 73 -11.39 3.56 19.13
N MET A 74 -10.46 4.19 18.45
CA MET A 74 -10.38 5.65 18.33
C MET A 74 -11.16 6.19 17.13
N LEU A 75 -11.36 5.34 16.12
CA LEU A 75 -12.07 5.69 14.90
C LEU A 75 -13.58 5.64 15.14
N LYS A 76 -14.27 6.72 14.76
CA LYS A 76 -15.72 6.86 14.99
C LYS A 76 -16.46 7.01 13.67
N GLY A 77 -17.72 6.63 13.67
CA GLY A 77 -18.60 6.80 12.53
C GLY A 77 -19.02 5.52 11.86
N SER A 78 -19.41 5.62 10.60
CA SER A 78 -19.91 4.49 9.80
C SER A 78 -18.76 3.57 9.34
N PHE A 79 -19.13 2.41 8.83
CA PHE A 79 -18.22 1.47 8.17
C PHE A 79 -17.28 2.15 7.15
N LEU A 80 -17.85 2.92 6.22
CA LEU A 80 -17.06 3.65 5.24
C LEU A 80 -16.19 4.73 5.88
N GLY A 81 -16.73 5.49 6.81
CA GLY A 81 -16.01 6.56 7.48
C GLY A 81 -14.76 6.05 8.20
N ARG A 82 -14.90 5.00 9.00
CA ARG A 82 -13.78 4.42 9.76
C ARG A 82 -12.71 3.80 8.86
N GLY A 83 -13.13 3.07 7.82
CA GLY A 83 -12.20 2.47 6.87
C GLY A 83 -11.41 3.51 6.06
N ILE A 84 -12.09 4.55 5.58
CA ILE A 84 -11.45 5.65 4.84
C ILE A 84 -10.52 6.45 5.76
N GLU A 85 -10.97 6.82 6.96
CA GLU A 85 -10.17 7.54 7.94
C GLU A 85 -8.87 6.80 8.26
N PHE A 86 -8.97 5.50 8.51
CA PHE A 86 -7.79 4.66 8.74
C PHE A 86 -6.82 4.68 7.55
N GLY A 87 -7.35 4.51 6.34
CA GLY A 87 -6.54 4.55 5.12
C GLY A 87 -5.81 5.88 4.92
N VAL A 88 -6.51 6.99 5.19
CA VAL A 88 -5.93 8.34 5.11
C VAL A 88 -4.87 8.55 6.20
N LEU A 89 -5.12 8.12 7.43
CA LEU A 89 -4.14 8.20 8.51
C LEU A 89 -2.87 7.41 8.19
N TYR A 90 -3.02 6.18 7.72
CA TYR A 90 -1.88 5.38 7.26
C TYR A 90 -1.11 6.09 6.15
N TRP A 91 -1.81 6.63 5.16
CA TRP A 91 -1.19 7.34 4.05
C TRP A 91 -0.40 8.57 4.52
N LEU A 92 -0.98 9.39 5.40
CA LEU A 92 -0.33 10.60 5.92
C LEU A 92 0.90 10.29 6.78
N VAL A 93 0.86 9.22 7.57
CA VAL A 93 1.93 8.90 8.53
C VAL A 93 3.04 8.06 7.92
N ALA A 94 2.70 7.13 7.03
CA ALA A 94 3.66 6.18 6.48
C ALA A 94 4.01 6.44 5.01
N VAL A 95 3.01 6.58 4.15
CA VAL A 95 3.24 6.65 2.70
C VAL A 95 3.80 8.01 2.28
N PHE A 96 3.19 9.09 2.70
CA PHE A 96 3.60 10.43 2.31
C PHE A 96 5.05 10.78 2.74
N PRO A 97 5.45 10.58 4.01
CA PRO A 97 6.83 10.86 4.42
C PRO A 97 7.85 9.97 3.71
N MET A 98 7.50 8.69 3.46
CA MET A 98 8.38 7.78 2.74
C MET A 98 8.57 8.21 1.29
N MET A 99 7.51 8.64 0.62
CA MET A 99 7.61 9.14 -0.76
C MET A 99 8.40 10.43 -0.85
N TRP A 100 8.27 11.30 0.14
CA TRP A 100 9.10 12.49 0.26
C TRP A 100 10.59 12.14 0.33
N LEU A 101 10.93 11.19 1.18
CA LEU A 101 12.30 10.71 1.33
C LEU A 101 12.82 10.08 0.04
N ILE A 102 12.04 9.23 -0.61
CA ILE A 102 12.42 8.59 -1.88
C ILE A 102 12.68 9.63 -2.96
N TYR A 103 11.81 10.60 -3.12
CA TYR A 103 12.01 11.67 -4.11
C TYR A 103 13.27 12.49 -3.84
N SER A 104 13.59 12.74 -2.57
CA SER A 104 14.79 13.51 -2.20
C SER A 104 16.10 12.72 -2.32
N ALA A 105 16.07 11.41 -2.15
CA ALA A 105 17.26 10.57 -2.01
C ALA A 105 17.59 9.73 -3.25
N ILE A 106 16.60 9.43 -4.08
CA ILE A 106 16.74 8.54 -5.24
C ILE A 106 16.36 9.29 -6.52
N ASN A 107 17.09 9.00 -7.59
CA ASN A 107 16.83 9.64 -8.89
C ASN A 107 15.61 9.02 -9.58
N VAL A 108 14.44 9.42 -9.14
CA VAL A 108 13.14 9.03 -9.72
C VAL A 108 12.36 10.30 -10.11
N SER A 109 11.48 10.18 -11.11
CA SER A 109 10.69 11.33 -11.56
C SER A 109 9.59 11.69 -10.55
N LEU A 110 9.16 12.95 -10.58
CA LEU A 110 8.01 13.40 -9.79
C LEU A 110 6.73 12.65 -10.19
N LEU A 111 6.56 12.35 -11.48
CA LEU A 111 5.39 11.59 -11.97
C LEU A 111 5.32 10.20 -11.33
N LEU A 112 6.46 9.52 -11.20
CA LEU A 112 6.53 8.21 -10.52
C LEU A 112 6.10 8.32 -9.05
N VAL A 113 6.63 9.29 -8.33
CA VAL A 113 6.31 9.51 -6.91
C VAL A 113 4.85 9.89 -6.73
N LEU A 114 4.30 10.75 -7.57
CA LEU A 114 2.88 11.11 -7.54
C LEU A 114 1.98 9.90 -7.81
N SER A 115 2.35 9.04 -8.76
CA SER A 115 1.60 7.82 -9.02
C SER A 115 1.59 6.87 -7.81
N TRP A 116 2.72 6.75 -7.12
CA TRP A 116 2.81 5.95 -5.89
C TRP A 116 2.03 6.56 -4.72
N LEU A 117 2.00 7.89 -4.61
CA LEU A 117 1.20 8.58 -3.59
C LEU A 117 -0.30 8.31 -3.79
N ILE A 118 -0.80 8.49 -4.99
CA ILE A 118 -2.21 8.24 -5.31
C ILE A 118 -2.54 6.77 -5.08
N PHE A 119 -1.70 5.88 -5.56
CA PHE A 119 -1.91 4.44 -5.44
C PHE A 119 -1.83 3.96 -3.99
N GLY A 120 -0.91 4.49 -3.21
CA GLY A 120 -0.78 4.21 -1.77
C GLY A 120 -2.02 4.65 -0.99
N LEU A 121 -2.66 5.76 -1.37
CA LEU A 121 -3.93 6.19 -0.78
C LEU A 121 -5.05 5.18 -1.10
N ILE A 122 -5.16 4.76 -2.35
CA ILE A 122 -6.15 3.74 -2.77
C ILE A 122 -5.94 2.44 -1.99
N GLN A 123 -4.71 1.97 -1.90
CA GLN A 123 -4.36 0.76 -1.14
C GLN A 123 -4.68 0.89 0.35
N GLY A 124 -4.35 2.02 0.96
CA GLY A 124 -4.64 2.30 2.37
C GLY A 124 -6.13 2.28 2.66
N VAL A 125 -6.93 2.93 1.82
CA VAL A 125 -8.40 2.94 1.96
C VAL A 125 -8.98 1.54 1.74
N ALA A 126 -8.54 0.81 0.72
CA ALA A 126 -8.99 -0.56 0.47
C ALA A 126 -8.68 -1.48 1.67
N ALA A 127 -7.48 -1.40 2.23
CA ALA A 127 -7.11 -2.14 3.43
C ALA A 127 -7.96 -1.74 4.63
N GLY A 128 -8.20 -0.46 4.85
CA GLY A 128 -9.03 0.05 5.93
C GLY A 128 -10.46 -0.46 5.88
N LEU A 129 -11.08 -0.43 4.71
CA LEU A 129 -12.44 -0.96 4.50
C LEU A 129 -12.51 -2.48 4.73
N LEU A 130 -11.51 -3.20 4.25
CA LEU A 130 -11.43 -4.65 4.46
C LEU A 130 -11.26 -5.00 5.93
N LEU A 131 -10.37 -4.32 6.63
CA LEU A 131 -10.10 -4.55 8.04
C LEU A 131 -11.30 -4.20 8.92
N GLU A 132 -12.03 -3.13 8.59
CA GLU A 132 -13.29 -2.79 9.25
C GLU A 132 -14.32 -3.92 9.08
N LYS A 133 -14.41 -4.48 7.87
CA LYS A 133 -15.33 -5.61 7.62
C LYS A 133 -14.96 -6.87 8.40
N MET A 134 -13.66 -7.15 8.53
CA MET A 134 -13.19 -8.41 9.12
C MET A 134 -12.93 -8.34 10.63
N ASN A 135 -12.66 -7.16 11.15
CA ASN A 135 -12.29 -6.94 12.56
C ASN A 135 -12.78 -5.57 13.07
N ALA A 136 -14.05 -5.33 12.90
CA ALA A 136 -14.69 -4.08 13.33
C ALA A 136 -14.44 -3.72 14.81
#